data_5f00201fa0d6a4963fe15007be8750b5
#
_entry.id   5f00201fa0d6a4963fe15007be8750b5
#
_cell.length_a   1.000
_cell.length_b   1.000
_cell.length_c   1.000
_cell.angle_alpha   90.00
_cell.angle_beta   90.00
_cell.angle_gamma   90.00
#
_symmetry.space_group_name_H-M   'P 1'
#
loop_
_entity.id
_entity.type
_entity.pdbx_description
1 polymer ?
#
loop_
_entity_poly.entity_id
_entity_poly.type
_entity_poly.pdbx_seq_one_letter_code
_entity_poly.pdbx_strand_id
1 'polypeptide(L)'
;MSKARLTDAIVRHLKPPATGNRIVYDSDVTGFGARVTANGVRAYVLSYTTRASRQRRYTIGGCDHWTATDARRKAKELKAEIDQGGDPLADIEAEREAPDMAALVARFRDEHFPRLRKSSAHDYERLLRNYVLPHFSEHTKVRDITFANVDALHRKITKTGATYQANRVVAVLSKMFSLAVRWGWRESNPCRGIGRNREHARRRYLTSDELERLTKALAKFPDQDIADAIRLLLLTGARRNEVLTMKWEHLDLTAGTWSKPPSSTKQNEAHIVPLSAPARQLLAERMGQKAGGEAYVFPGNGSKHHIVNVWHAWQRICKAAKISGLRLHDLRHSYASALASAGHSLPLIGALLGHRQPKTTARYAHLFDDPLRRATEQVGATIANAGKSAAEPVPLRGRSRKR
;
A
#
# COMPACT_ATOMS: atom_id res chain seq x y z
N MET A 1 -17.25 -27.50 -56.68
CA MET A 1 -17.96 -27.41 -55.37
C MET A 1 -19.46 -27.36 -55.69
N SER A 2 -20.27 -28.26 -55.15
CA SER A 2 -21.75 -28.28 -55.39
C SER A 2 -22.34 -27.08 -54.59
N LYS A 3 -22.99 -26.16 -55.30
CA LYS A 3 -23.82 -25.10 -54.72
C LYS A 3 -25.27 -25.57 -54.73
N ALA A 4 -25.93 -25.54 -53.60
CA ALA A 4 -27.37 -25.81 -53.49
C ALA A 4 -27.96 -24.82 -52.47
N ARG A 5 -29.23 -24.47 -52.63
CA ARG A 5 -29.91 -23.69 -51.60
C ARG A 5 -30.02 -24.54 -50.33
N LEU A 6 -29.29 -24.21 -49.29
CA LEU A 6 -29.27 -24.97 -48.06
C LEU A 6 -30.62 -24.92 -47.35
N THR A 7 -31.17 -26.09 -47.06
CA THR A 7 -32.36 -26.29 -46.23
C THR A 7 -32.00 -27.18 -45.04
N ASP A 8 -32.78 -27.15 -43.97
CA ASP A 8 -32.54 -28.00 -42.81
C ASP A 8 -32.53 -29.50 -43.17
N ALA A 9 -33.37 -29.89 -44.12
CA ALA A 9 -33.40 -31.27 -44.64
C ALA A 9 -32.07 -31.65 -45.31
N ILE A 10 -31.53 -30.78 -46.17
CA ILE A 10 -30.26 -31.04 -46.88
C ILE A 10 -29.13 -31.13 -45.82
N VAL A 11 -29.09 -30.23 -44.86
CA VAL A 11 -28.03 -30.17 -43.85
C VAL A 11 -28.05 -31.41 -42.94
N ARG A 12 -29.24 -31.89 -42.54
CA ARG A 12 -29.39 -33.13 -41.76
C ARG A 12 -28.86 -34.38 -42.49
N HIS A 13 -28.97 -34.41 -43.79
CA HIS A 13 -28.58 -35.59 -44.62
C HIS A 13 -27.14 -35.47 -45.16
N LEU A 14 -26.37 -34.44 -44.79
CA LEU A 14 -24.95 -34.33 -45.17
C LEU A 14 -24.16 -35.50 -44.57
N LYS A 15 -23.56 -36.32 -45.46
CA LYS A 15 -22.73 -37.45 -45.05
C LYS A 15 -21.38 -36.94 -44.52
N PRO A 16 -20.94 -37.41 -43.35
CA PRO A 16 -19.60 -37.14 -42.85
C PRO A 16 -18.51 -37.60 -43.82
N PRO A 17 -17.43 -36.85 -44.00
CA PRO A 17 -16.25 -37.33 -44.74
C PRO A 17 -15.49 -38.37 -43.91
N ALA A 18 -14.68 -39.19 -44.55
CA ALA A 18 -13.85 -40.19 -43.88
C ALA A 18 -12.81 -39.52 -42.92
N THR A 19 -12.29 -38.38 -43.31
CA THR A 19 -11.35 -37.59 -42.50
C THR A 19 -11.59 -36.10 -42.70
N GLY A 20 -11.26 -35.28 -41.71
CA GLY A 20 -11.33 -33.82 -41.77
C GLY A 20 -12.76 -33.27 -41.75
N ASN A 21 -13.05 -32.33 -42.62
CA ASN A 21 -14.39 -31.73 -42.75
C ASN A 21 -14.76 -31.47 -44.22
N ARG A 22 -16.05 -31.50 -44.48
CA ARG A 22 -16.66 -31.17 -45.79
C ARG A 22 -17.58 -29.97 -45.64
N ILE A 23 -17.54 -29.04 -46.61
CA ILE A 23 -18.43 -27.87 -46.63
C ILE A 23 -19.27 -27.95 -47.92
N VAL A 24 -20.56 -27.73 -47.74
CA VAL A 24 -21.51 -27.51 -48.85
C VAL A 24 -21.91 -26.05 -48.77
N TYR A 25 -21.67 -25.31 -49.87
CA TYR A 25 -21.94 -23.88 -49.92
C TYR A 25 -23.36 -23.60 -50.41
N ASP A 26 -23.96 -22.55 -49.83
CA ASP A 26 -25.27 -22.05 -50.21
C ASP A 26 -25.22 -21.37 -51.59
N SER A 27 -26.33 -21.48 -52.38
CA SER A 27 -26.42 -20.79 -53.65
C SER A 27 -26.77 -19.30 -53.50
N ASP A 28 -27.47 -18.91 -52.43
CA ASP A 28 -28.05 -17.58 -52.26
C ASP A 28 -27.05 -16.59 -51.61
N VAL A 29 -26.14 -17.08 -50.75
CA VAL A 29 -25.18 -16.23 -50.05
C VAL A 29 -23.77 -16.75 -50.26
N THR A 30 -22.97 -15.99 -50.97
CA THR A 30 -21.57 -16.34 -51.26
C THR A 30 -20.76 -16.50 -49.99
N GLY A 31 -20.08 -17.65 -49.85
CA GLY A 31 -19.24 -17.96 -48.65
C GLY A 31 -20.03 -18.61 -47.51
N PHE A 32 -21.34 -18.49 -47.46
CA PHE A 32 -22.17 -19.22 -46.50
C PHE A 32 -22.25 -20.70 -46.85
N GLY A 33 -22.19 -21.55 -45.84
CA GLY A 33 -22.24 -23.00 -46.06
C GLY A 33 -22.50 -23.78 -44.77
N ALA A 34 -22.79 -25.07 -44.94
CA ALA A 34 -22.88 -26.05 -43.87
C ALA A 34 -21.64 -26.93 -43.87
N ARG A 35 -20.92 -26.96 -42.76
CA ARG A 35 -19.75 -27.80 -42.51
C ARG A 35 -20.20 -29.07 -41.78
N VAL A 36 -19.73 -30.23 -42.23
CA VAL A 36 -19.82 -31.48 -41.47
C VAL A 36 -18.43 -32.05 -41.23
N THR A 37 -18.15 -32.45 -39.99
CA THR A 37 -16.88 -33.07 -39.57
C THR A 37 -16.95 -34.59 -39.76
N ALA A 38 -15.79 -35.29 -39.70
CA ALA A 38 -15.74 -36.76 -39.74
C ALA A 38 -16.58 -37.39 -38.61
N ASN A 39 -16.69 -36.74 -37.45
CA ASN A 39 -17.50 -37.19 -36.30
C ASN A 39 -19.01 -36.86 -36.47
N GLY A 40 -19.45 -36.36 -37.61
CA GLY A 40 -20.84 -36.06 -37.88
C GLY A 40 -21.37 -34.75 -37.33
N VAL A 41 -20.53 -33.92 -36.61
CA VAL A 41 -20.93 -32.60 -36.11
C VAL A 41 -21.17 -31.66 -37.29
N ARG A 42 -22.34 -30.99 -37.28
CA ARG A 42 -22.75 -30.07 -38.35
C ARG A 42 -22.84 -28.64 -37.80
N ALA A 43 -22.29 -27.68 -38.56
CA ALA A 43 -22.35 -26.27 -38.19
C ALA A 43 -22.47 -25.39 -39.45
N TYR A 44 -23.22 -24.31 -39.34
CA TYR A 44 -23.25 -23.26 -40.34
C TYR A 44 -22.01 -22.38 -40.23
N VAL A 45 -21.40 -22.05 -41.36
CA VAL A 45 -20.17 -21.30 -41.47
C VAL A 45 -20.27 -20.21 -42.53
N LEU A 46 -19.55 -19.13 -42.39
CA LEU A 46 -19.30 -18.11 -43.39
C LEU A 46 -17.82 -18.05 -43.69
N SER A 47 -17.40 -18.40 -44.89
CA SER A 47 -16.04 -18.24 -45.42
C SER A 47 -15.95 -16.88 -46.11
N TYR A 48 -14.97 -16.07 -45.75
CA TYR A 48 -14.78 -14.72 -46.28
C TYR A 48 -13.32 -14.37 -46.43
N THR A 49 -13.03 -13.31 -47.16
CA THR A 49 -11.71 -12.75 -47.32
C THR A 49 -11.73 -11.32 -46.76
N THR A 50 -10.81 -11.01 -45.85
CA THR A 50 -10.68 -9.66 -45.31
C THR A 50 -10.10 -8.68 -46.33
N ARG A 51 -10.17 -7.37 -46.11
CA ARG A 51 -9.51 -6.35 -46.95
C ARG A 51 -7.99 -6.61 -47.12
N ALA A 52 -7.35 -7.18 -46.10
CA ALA A 52 -5.94 -7.57 -46.14
C ALA A 52 -5.69 -8.91 -46.89
N SER A 53 -6.63 -9.38 -47.71
CA SER A 53 -6.55 -10.62 -48.49
C SER A 53 -6.39 -11.89 -47.64
N ARG A 54 -6.79 -11.86 -46.38
CA ARG A 54 -6.72 -13.01 -45.46
C ARG A 54 -8.01 -13.82 -45.55
N GLN A 55 -7.91 -15.10 -45.86
CA GLN A 55 -9.07 -16.00 -45.84
C GLN A 55 -9.41 -16.40 -44.43
N ARG A 56 -10.66 -16.22 -44.03
CA ARG A 56 -11.18 -16.57 -42.71
C ARG A 56 -12.49 -17.34 -42.81
N ARG A 57 -12.84 -18.02 -41.73
CA ARG A 57 -14.08 -18.77 -41.61
C ARG A 57 -14.74 -18.55 -40.28
N TYR A 58 -15.87 -17.87 -40.29
CA TYR A 58 -16.68 -17.62 -39.09
C TYR A 58 -17.65 -18.79 -38.90
N THR A 59 -17.76 -19.36 -37.70
CA THR A 59 -18.76 -20.36 -37.36
C THR A 59 -19.98 -19.65 -36.76
N ILE A 60 -21.13 -19.73 -37.45
CA ILE A 60 -22.38 -19.09 -37.04
C ILE A 60 -22.98 -19.83 -35.85
N GLY A 61 -23.07 -21.19 -35.98
CA GLY A 61 -23.58 -22.03 -34.89
C GLY A 61 -23.82 -23.45 -35.34
N GLY A 62 -24.11 -24.35 -34.40
CA GLY A 62 -24.46 -25.73 -34.63
C GLY A 62 -25.84 -25.85 -35.32
N CYS A 63 -25.96 -26.79 -36.28
CA CYS A 63 -27.20 -27.01 -36.99
C CYS A 63 -28.33 -27.60 -36.13
N ASP A 64 -28.03 -28.02 -34.90
CA ASP A 64 -29.02 -28.46 -33.90
C ASP A 64 -29.77 -27.30 -33.24
N HIS A 65 -29.16 -26.10 -33.25
CA HIS A 65 -29.70 -24.90 -32.60
C HIS A 65 -30.08 -23.80 -33.62
N TRP A 66 -29.60 -23.88 -34.84
CA TRP A 66 -29.84 -22.90 -35.88
C TRP A 66 -30.57 -23.51 -37.06
N THR A 67 -31.60 -22.80 -37.58
CA THR A 67 -32.19 -23.16 -38.87
C THR A 67 -31.35 -22.63 -40.01
N ALA A 68 -31.43 -23.26 -41.20
CA ALA A 68 -30.75 -22.76 -42.38
C ALA A 68 -31.18 -21.34 -42.75
N THR A 69 -32.43 -20.99 -42.48
CA THR A 69 -32.99 -19.67 -42.77
C THR A 69 -32.39 -18.61 -41.83
N ASP A 70 -32.32 -18.86 -40.51
CA ASP A 70 -31.75 -17.93 -39.55
C ASP A 70 -30.23 -17.78 -39.71
N ALA A 71 -29.53 -18.90 -39.96
CA ALA A 71 -28.10 -18.88 -40.24
C ALA A 71 -27.78 -18.09 -41.52
N ARG A 72 -28.62 -18.20 -42.56
CA ARG A 72 -28.46 -17.42 -43.80
C ARG A 72 -28.71 -15.93 -43.54
N ARG A 73 -29.71 -15.57 -42.73
CA ARG A 73 -29.94 -14.17 -42.31
C ARG A 73 -28.69 -13.62 -41.60
N LYS A 74 -28.16 -14.35 -40.61
CA LYS A 74 -26.95 -13.98 -39.90
C LYS A 74 -25.73 -13.87 -40.82
N ALA A 75 -25.59 -14.77 -41.77
CA ALA A 75 -24.52 -14.71 -42.77
C ALA A 75 -24.60 -13.44 -43.64
N LYS A 76 -25.82 -12.98 -44.01
CA LYS A 76 -25.99 -11.71 -44.72
C LYS A 76 -25.58 -10.49 -43.87
N GLU A 77 -25.95 -10.46 -42.58
CA GLU A 77 -25.55 -9.39 -41.65
C GLU A 77 -24.02 -9.32 -41.53
N LEU A 78 -23.36 -10.47 -41.26
CA LEU A 78 -21.92 -10.57 -41.20
C LEU A 78 -21.23 -10.16 -42.50
N LYS A 79 -21.83 -10.53 -43.64
CA LYS A 79 -21.28 -10.16 -44.95
C LYS A 79 -21.35 -8.65 -45.19
N ALA A 80 -22.44 -7.97 -44.79
CA ALA A 80 -22.57 -6.54 -44.89
C ALA A 80 -21.50 -5.82 -44.03
N GLU A 81 -21.21 -6.35 -42.83
CA GLU A 81 -20.12 -5.86 -41.94
C GLU A 81 -18.75 -6.05 -42.62
N ILE A 82 -18.48 -7.21 -43.19
CA ILE A 82 -17.22 -7.51 -43.90
C ILE A 82 -17.05 -6.60 -45.13
N ASP A 83 -18.11 -6.36 -45.91
CA ASP A 83 -18.09 -5.50 -47.09
C ASP A 83 -17.79 -4.00 -46.68
N GLN A 84 -18.20 -3.59 -45.47
CA GLN A 84 -17.82 -2.30 -44.86
C GLN A 84 -16.40 -2.30 -44.31
N GLY A 85 -15.70 -3.44 -44.27
CA GLY A 85 -14.32 -3.58 -43.88
C GLY A 85 -14.11 -4.13 -42.48
N GLY A 86 -15.16 -4.60 -41.82
CA GLY A 86 -15.09 -5.32 -40.55
C GLY A 86 -14.46 -6.71 -40.71
N ASP A 87 -14.01 -7.26 -39.57
CA ASP A 87 -13.52 -8.64 -39.46
C ASP A 87 -14.15 -9.31 -38.23
N PRO A 88 -15.37 -9.90 -38.35
CA PRO A 88 -16.10 -10.46 -37.22
C PRO A 88 -15.35 -11.52 -36.40
N LEU A 89 -14.41 -12.22 -37.05
CA LEU A 89 -13.59 -13.20 -36.35
C LEU A 89 -12.46 -12.56 -35.58
N ALA A 90 -11.89 -11.47 -36.09
CA ALA A 90 -10.87 -10.70 -35.37
C ALA A 90 -11.44 -10.06 -34.08
N ASP A 91 -12.70 -9.62 -34.11
CA ASP A 91 -13.37 -9.05 -32.93
C ASP A 91 -13.56 -10.12 -31.83
N ILE A 92 -13.93 -11.35 -32.23
CA ILE A 92 -14.02 -12.46 -31.26
C ILE A 92 -12.63 -12.85 -30.70
N GLU A 93 -11.61 -12.86 -31.56
CA GLU A 93 -10.23 -13.15 -31.16
C GLU A 93 -9.73 -12.06 -30.22
N ALA A 94 -9.93 -10.78 -30.55
CA ALA A 94 -9.60 -9.65 -29.71
C ALA A 94 -10.32 -9.68 -28.34
N GLU A 95 -11.59 -10.13 -28.33
CA GLU A 95 -12.35 -10.32 -27.10
C GLU A 95 -11.75 -11.43 -26.23
N ARG A 96 -11.35 -12.54 -26.83
CA ARG A 96 -10.71 -13.65 -26.11
C ARG A 96 -9.35 -13.25 -25.55
N GLU A 97 -8.55 -12.55 -26.35
CA GLU A 97 -7.19 -12.14 -26.01
C GLU A 97 -7.15 -10.91 -25.10
N ALA A 98 -8.27 -10.19 -24.95
CA ALA A 98 -8.35 -9.04 -24.08
C ALA A 98 -7.86 -9.40 -22.67
N PRO A 99 -6.98 -8.57 -22.05
CA PRO A 99 -6.41 -8.86 -20.74
C PRO A 99 -7.49 -9.00 -19.67
N ASP A 100 -7.33 -10.02 -18.84
CA ASP A 100 -8.19 -10.27 -17.68
C ASP A 100 -7.48 -9.88 -16.36
N MET A 101 -8.16 -10.12 -15.24
CA MET A 101 -7.62 -9.82 -13.91
C MET A 101 -6.40 -10.67 -13.58
N ALA A 102 -6.31 -11.90 -14.05
CA ALA A 102 -5.12 -12.74 -13.86
C ALA A 102 -3.91 -12.11 -14.55
N ALA A 103 -4.05 -11.71 -15.81
CA ALA A 103 -3.00 -11.02 -16.57
C ALA A 103 -2.61 -9.69 -15.92
N LEU A 104 -3.60 -8.90 -15.42
CA LEU A 104 -3.34 -7.64 -14.74
C LEU A 104 -2.52 -7.83 -13.47
N VAL A 105 -2.87 -8.80 -12.65
CA VAL A 105 -2.15 -9.09 -11.39
C VAL A 105 -0.76 -9.62 -11.67
N ALA A 106 -0.60 -10.53 -12.64
CA ALA A 106 0.70 -11.06 -13.04
C ALA A 106 1.64 -9.94 -13.50
N ARG A 107 1.22 -9.14 -14.46
CA ARG A 107 2.02 -8.03 -14.99
C ARG A 107 2.32 -6.96 -13.93
N PHE A 108 1.37 -6.69 -13.03
CA PHE A 108 1.57 -5.77 -11.91
C PHE A 108 2.66 -6.27 -10.94
N ARG A 109 2.70 -7.58 -10.66
CA ARG A 109 3.76 -8.21 -9.86
C ARG A 109 5.11 -8.09 -10.55
N ASP A 110 5.17 -8.41 -11.83
CA ASP A 110 6.43 -8.46 -12.58
C ASP A 110 7.04 -7.08 -12.80
N GLU A 111 6.24 -6.09 -13.17
CA GLU A 111 6.76 -4.76 -13.52
C GLU A 111 6.79 -3.76 -12.36
N HIS A 112 5.91 -3.91 -11.36
CA HIS A 112 5.79 -2.90 -10.30
C HIS A 112 6.43 -3.34 -8.98
N PHE A 113 6.33 -4.61 -8.57
CA PHE A 113 6.89 -5.06 -7.29
C PHE A 113 8.41 -4.91 -7.18
N PRO A 114 9.22 -5.15 -8.23
CA PRO A 114 10.66 -4.93 -8.16
C PRO A 114 11.07 -3.49 -7.83
N ARG A 115 10.18 -2.52 -8.12
CA ARG A 115 10.38 -1.09 -7.82
C ARG A 115 9.97 -0.72 -6.40
N LEU A 116 9.38 -1.64 -5.67
CA LEU A 116 8.91 -1.41 -4.31
C LEU A 116 9.92 -1.92 -3.28
N ARG A 117 9.85 -1.36 -2.07
CA ARG A 117 10.50 -2.01 -0.93
C ARG A 117 9.83 -3.36 -0.66
N LYS A 118 10.59 -4.37 -0.24
CA LYS A 118 10.09 -5.73 0.06
C LYS A 118 8.85 -5.72 0.96
N SER A 119 8.82 -4.84 1.99
CA SER A 119 7.66 -4.70 2.87
C SER A 119 6.41 -4.17 2.15
N SER A 120 6.56 -3.21 1.23
CA SER A 120 5.43 -2.66 0.46
C SER A 120 4.89 -3.68 -0.55
N ALA A 121 5.77 -4.43 -1.21
CA ALA A 121 5.39 -5.54 -2.10
C ALA A 121 4.62 -6.61 -1.32
N HIS A 122 5.09 -6.97 -0.12
CA HIS A 122 4.40 -7.93 0.76
C HIS A 122 3.01 -7.43 1.19
N ASP A 123 2.89 -6.14 1.55
CA ASP A 123 1.59 -5.55 1.91
C ASP A 123 0.64 -5.52 0.72
N TYR A 124 1.12 -5.20 -0.49
CA TYR A 124 0.31 -5.23 -1.70
C TYR A 124 -0.15 -6.65 -2.00
N GLU A 125 0.74 -7.64 -1.95
CA GLU A 125 0.40 -9.04 -2.15
C GLU A 125 -0.67 -9.52 -1.17
N ARG A 126 -0.56 -9.14 0.11
CA ARG A 126 -1.56 -9.46 1.12
C ARG A 126 -2.93 -8.84 0.80
N LEU A 127 -2.97 -7.59 0.32
CA LEU A 127 -4.21 -6.92 -0.08
C LEU A 127 -4.83 -7.56 -1.32
N LEU A 128 -4.01 -7.90 -2.31
CA LEU A 128 -4.47 -8.62 -3.51
C LEU A 128 -5.09 -9.97 -3.14
N ARG A 129 -4.36 -10.79 -2.39
CA ARG A 129 -4.79 -12.14 -2.01
C ARG A 129 -6.03 -12.15 -1.14
N ASN A 130 -6.12 -11.23 -0.16
CA ASN A 130 -7.19 -11.29 0.85
C ASN A 130 -8.46 -10.56 0.41
N TYR A 131 -8.39 -9.59 -0.52
CA TYR A 131 -9.54 -8.75 -0.85
C TYR A 131 -9.84 -8.67 -2.34
N VAL A 132 -8.82 -8.55 -3.19
CA VAL A 132 -9.04 -8.31 -4.63
C VAL A 132 -9.38 -9.59 -5.36
N LEU A 133 -8.51 -10.61 -5.28
CA LEU A 133 -8.70 -11.89 -5.97
C LEU A 133 -9.96 -12.65 -5.52
N PRO A 134 -10.38 -12.61 -4.24
CA PRO A 134 -11.65 -13.23 -3.85
C PRO A 134 -12.90 -12.48 -4.31
N HIS A 135 -12.77 -11.24 -4.79
CA HIS A 135 -13.90 -10.42 -5.25
C HIS A 135 -14.04 -10.41 -6.76
N PHE A 136 -12.96 -10.32 -7.49
CA PHE A 136 -12.94 -10.32 -8.95
C PHE A 136 -12.55 -11.71 -9.46
N SER A 137 -13.35 -12.29 -10.37
CA SER A 137 -12.94 -13.50 -11.08
C SER A 137 -11.65 -13.25 -11.86
N GLU A 138 -10.76 -14.22 -11.88
CA GLU A 138 -9.50 -14.17 -12.62
C GLU A 138 -9.72 -13.92 -14.11
N HIS A 139 -10.84 -14.41 -14.65
CA HIS A 139 -11.22 -14.28 -16.06
C HIS A 139 -12.00 -13.00 -16.39
N THR A 140 -12.32 -12.17 -15.39
CA THR A 140 -13.00 -10.88 -15.66
C THR A 140 -12.09 -9.98 -16.48
N LYS A 141 -12.58 -9.53 -17.64
CA LYS A 141 -11.81 -8.65 -18.51
C LYS A 141 -11.53 -7.31 -17.81
N VAL A 142 -10.29 -6.83 -17.93
CA VAL A 142 -9.84 -5.59 -17.28
C VAL A 142 -10.69 -4.38 -17.67
N ARG A 143 -11.13 -4.33 -18.94
CA ARG A 143 -11.98 -3.25 -19.46
C ARG A 143 -13.39 -3.26 -18.88
N ASP A 144 -13.93 -4.43 -18.46
CA ASP A 144 -15.31 -4.58 -17.98
C ASP A 144 -15.46 -4.22 -16.49
N ILE A 145 -14.36 -4.04 -15.77
CA ILE A 145 -14.40 -3.63 -14.39
C ILE A 145 -14.77 -2.14 -14.30
N THR A 146 -15.95 -1.89 -13.76
CA THR A 146 -16.54 -0.56 -13.64
C THR A 146 -16.25 0.10 -12.30
N PHE A 147 -16.56 1.40 -12.20
CA PHE A 147 -16.60 2.10 -10.92
C PHE A 147 -17.47 1.38 -9.88
N ALA A 148 -18.66 0.91 -10.30
CA ALA A 148 -19.60 0.22 -9.41
C ALA A 148 -19.02 -1.06 -8.81
N ASN A 149 -18.21 -1.81 -9.56
CA ASN A 149 -17.56 -3.02 -9.06
C ASN A 149 -16.52 -2.69 -7.97
N VAL A 150 -15.70 -1.65 -8.18
CA VAL A 150 -14.69 -1.24 -7.20
C VAL A 150 -15.34 -0.64 -5.96
N ASP A 151 -16.39 0.17 -6.13
CA ASP A 151 -17.15 0.76 -5.03
C ASP A 151 -17.87 -0.33 -4.20
N ALA A 152 -18.42 -1.36 -4.84
CA ALA A 152 -18.99 -2.50 -4.15
C ALA A 152 -17.97 -3.23 -3.27
N LEU A 153 -16.75 -3.44 -3.78
CA LEU A 153 -15.65 -4.01 -2.99
C LEU A 153 -15.30 -3.12 -1.79
N HIS A 154 -15.13 -1.80 -2.02
CA HIS A 154 -14.83 -0.84 -0.95
C HIS A 154 -15.90 -0.89 0.14
N ARG A 155 -17.19 -0.84 -0.23
CA ARG A 155 -18.32 -0.93 0.71
C ARG A 155 -18.36 -2.27 1.44
N LYS A 156 -18.10 -3.39 0.75
CA LYS A 156 -18.05 -4.73 1.35
C LYS A 156 -17.00 -4.78 2.48
N ILE A 157 -15.79 -4.29 2.22
CA ILE A 157 -14.73 -4.25 3.23
C ILE A 157 -15.08 -3.28 4.36
N THR A 158 -15.66 -2.10 4.04
CA THR A 158 -16.07 -1.10 5.02
C THR A 158 -17.09 -1.67 6.01
N LYS A 159 -18.07 -2.46 5.53
CA LYS A 159 -19.10 -3.10 6.37
C LYS A 159 -18.52 -4.08 7.40
N THR A 160 -17.33 -4.64 7.18
CA THR A 160 -16.63 -5.48 8.19
C THR A 160 -15.94 -4.67 9.29
N GLY A 161 -16.06 -3.35 9.29
CA GLY A 161 -15.35 -2.45 10.21
C GLY A 161 -13.89 -2.15 9.78
N ALA A 162 -13.40 -2.75 8.71
CA ALA A 162 -12.02 -2.60 8.23
C ALA A 162 -11.86 -1.35 7.32
N THR A 163 -12.31 -0.19 7.78
CA THR A 163 -12.40 1.07 7.01
C THR A 163 -11.06 1.51 6.41
N TYR A 164 -9.97 1.41 7.17
CA TYR A 164 -8.61 1.70 6.69
C TYR A 164 -8.17 0.73 5.59
N GLN A 165 -8.50 -0.55 5.73
CA GLN A 165 -8.14 -1.56 4.73
C GLN A 165 -8.90 -1.33 3.43
N ALA A 166 -10.18 -0.95 3.49
CA ALA A 166 -10.97 -0.58 2.32
C ALA A 166 -10.27 0.51 1.50
N ASN A 167 -9.82 1.58 2.17
CA ASN A 167 -9.08 2.67 1.52
C ASN A 167 -7.75 2.19 0.90
N ARG A 168 -7.03 1.28 1.57
CA ARG A 168 -5.75 0.73 1.06
C ARG A 168 -5.98 -0.17 -0.16
N VAL A 169 -7.03 -0.98 -0.15
CA VAL A 169 -7.41 -1.82 -1.32
C VAL A 169 -7.70 -0.95 -2.53
N VAL A 170 -8.51 0.11 -2.38
CA VAL A 170 -8.77 1.05 -3.48
C VAL A 170 -7.50 1.73 -3.96
N ALA A 171 -6.57 2.07 -3.06
CA ALA A 171 -5.29 2.68 -3.46
C ALA A 171 -4.43 1.72 -4.30
N VAL A 172 -4.37 0.44 -3.95
CA VAL A 172 -3.66 -0.58 -4.74
C VAL A 172 -4.33 -0.80 -6.08
N LEU A 173 -5.66 -0.99 -6.10
CA LEU A 173 -6.43 -1.12 -7.35
C LEU A 173 -6.25 0.10 -8.26
N SER A 174 -6.30 1.31 -7.70
CA SER A 174 -6.09 2.54 -8.46
C SER A 174 -4.71 2.58 -9.11
N LYS A 175 -3.67 2.08 -8.42
CA LYS A 175 -2.33 1.96 -9.01
C LYS A 175 -2.31 0.93 -10.14
N MET A 176 -2.93 -0.24 -9.95
CA MET A 176 -3.02 -1.29 -10.96
C MET A 176 -3.73 -0.80 -12.21
N PHE A 177 -4.91 -0.20 -12.05
CA PHE A 177 -5.69 0.31 -13.20
C PHE A 177 -5.04 1.53 -13.87
N SER A 178 -4.28 2.36 -13.14
CA SER A 178 -3.48 3.40 -13.77
C SER A 178 -2.37 2.83 -14.66
N LEU A 179 -1.80 1.68 -14.29
CA LEU A 179 -0.85 0.97 -15.13
C LEU A 179 -1.56 0.30 -16.31
N ALA A 180 -2.72 -0.31 -16.11
CA ALA A 180 -3.53 -0.87 -17.19
C ALA A 180 -3.90 0.17 -18.26
N VAL A 181 -4.21 1.41 -17.85
CA VAL A 181 -4.42 2.53 -18.79
C VAL A 181 -3.13 2.83 -19.56
N ARG A 182 -1.98 2.88 -18.92
CA ARG A 182 -0.67 3.11 -19.56
C ARG A 182 -0.26 1.98 -20.51
N TRP A 183 -0.72 0.77 -20.26
CA TRP A 183 -0.49 -0.39 -21.13
C TRP A 183 -1.50 -0.48 -22.29
N GLY A 184 -2.45 0.45 -22.37
CA GLY A 184 -3.50 0.43 -23.40
C GLY A 184 -4.58 -0.63 -23.19
N TRP A 185 -4.66 -1.23 -21.99
CA TRP A 185 -5.63 -2.28 -21.69
C TRP A 185 -7.04 -1.75 -21.36
N ARG A 186 -7.13 -0.46 -21.11
CA ARG A 186 -8.38 0.28 -20.87
C ARG A 186 -8.16 1.78 -21.00
N GLU A 187 -9.23 2.53 -21.21
CA GLU A 187 -9.18 3.98 -21.45
C GLU A 187 -9.08 4.79 -20.14
N SER A 188 -9.72 4.34 -19.07
CA SER A 188 -9.84 5.10 -17.83
C SER A 188 -9.65 4.23 -16.59
N ASN A 189 -9.37 4.86 -15.45
CA ASN A 189 -9.20 4.18 -14.17
C ASN A 189 -10.54 4.15 -13.41
N PRO A 190 -11.14 2.97 -13.15
CA PRO A 190 -12.44 2.83 -12.48
C PRO A 190 -12.40 3.19 -10.98
N CYS A 191 -11.22 3.42 -10.41
CA CYS A 191 -11.10 3.83 -9.01
C CYS A 191 -11.20 5.35 -8.83
N ARG A 192 -11.27 6.14 -9.92
CA ARG A 192 -11.43 7.59 -9.81
C ARG A 192 -12.79 7.93 -9.23
N GLY A 193 -12.82 8.85 -8.26
CA GLY A 193 -14.06 9.30 -7.62
C GLY A 193 -14.60 8.38 -6.52
N ILE A 194 -13.97 7.25 -6.20
CA ILE A 194 -14.38 6.41 -5.07
C ILE A 194 -14.24 7.20 -3.77
N GLY A 195 -15.37 7.35 -3.05
CA GLY A 195 -15.44 7.97 -1.74
C GLY A 195 -14.66 7.16 -0.71
N ARG A 196 -13.62 7.75 -0.11
CA ARG A 196 -12.83 7.07 0.92
C ARG A 196 -13.42 7.25 2.30
N ASN A 197 -13.31 6.22 3.13
CA ASN A 197 -13.64 6.32 4.54
C ASN A 197 -12.77 7.38 5.22
N ARG A 198 -13.37 8.15 6.14
CA ARG A 198 -12.63 9.11 6.95
C ARG A 198 -11.63 8.37 7.84
N GLU A 199 -10.37 8.77 7.78
CA GLU A 199 -9.30 8.23 8.61
C GLU A 199 -9.02 9.23 9.75
N HIS A 200 -9.20 8.80 10.99
CA HIS A 200 -8.88 9.62 12.15
C HIS A 200 -7.44 9.38 12.59
N ALA A 201 -6.68 10.45 12.69
CA ALA A 201 -5.34 10.39 13.26
C ALA A 201 -5.44 10.01 14.73
N ARG A 202 -4.70 8.98 15.11
CA ARG A 202 -4.65 8.54 16.50
C ARG A 202 -3.87 9.54 17.35
N ARG A 203 -4.44 9.93 18.51
CA ARG A 203 -3.86 10.83 19.50
C ARG A 203 -3.75 10.08 20.83
N ARG A 204 -2.78 9.17 20.95
CA ARG A 204 -2.51 8.39 22.16
C ARG A 204 -1.07 8.63 22.59
N TYR A 205 -0.91 9.20 23.77
CA TYR A 205 0.36 9.49 24.42
C TYR A 205 0.36 8.83 25.80
N LEU A 206 1.54 8.54 26.33
CA LEU A 206 1.67 8.10 27.72
C LEU A 206 1.40 9.27 28.66
N THR A 207 0.61 9.03 29.70
CA THR A 207 0.53 9.93 30.86
C THR A 207 1.75 9.73 31.76
N SER A 208 1.99 10.66 32.69
CA SER A 208 3.09 10.54 33.67
C SER A 208 2.96 9.25 34.49
N ASP A 209 1.75 8.92 34.96
CA ASP A 209 1.49 7.69 35.72
C ASP A 209 1.69 6.42 34.88
N GLU A 210 1.30 6.45 33.61
CA GLU A 210 1.52 5.34 32.69
C GLU A 210 3.00 5.16 32.41
N LEU A 211 3.75 6.25 32.25
CA LEU A 211 5.19 6.21 32.04
C LEU A 211 5.91 5.59 33.25
N GLU A 212 5.52 5.98 34.48
CA GLU A 212 6.05 5.40 35.70
C GLU A 212 5.78 3.88 35.78
N ARG A 213 4.53 3.47 35.55
CA ARG A 213 4.17 2.03 35.55
C ARG A 213 4.89 1.27 34.46
N LEU A 214 5.04 1.85 33.27
CA LEU A 214 5.78 1.25 32.15
C LEU A 214 7.26 1.04 32.52
N THR A 215 7.91 2.06 33.09
CA THR A 215 9.32 2.00 33.52
C THR A 215 9.52 0.90 34.58
N LYS A 216 8.61 0.80 35.57
CA LYS A 216 8.65 -0.26 36.59
C LYS A 216 8.45 -1.66 35.96
N ALA A 217 7.54 -1.78 35.00
CA ALA A 217 7.30 -3.06 34.29
C ALA A 217 8.49 -3.47 33.42
N LEU A 218 9.14 -2.53 32.73
CA LEU A 218 10.36 -2.78 31.96
C LEU A 218 11.53 -3.22 32.85
N ALA A 219 11.69 -2.62 34.05
CA ALA A 219 12.74 -3.01 34.99
C ALA A 219 12.60 -4.47 35.49
N LYS A 220 11.36 -4.95 35.60
CA LYS A 220 11.03 -6.33 36.08
C LYS A 220 10.84 -7.33 34.94
N PHE A 221 10.95 -6.91 33.68
CA PHE A 221 10.71 -7.81 32.56
C PHE A 221 11.87 -8.80 32.40
N PRO A 222 11.64 -10.12 32.28
CA PRO A 222 12.71 -11.11 32.27
C PRO A 222 13.72 -10.93 31.13
N ASP A 223 13.24 -10.60 29.94
CA ASP A 223 14.07 -10.35 28.77
C ASP A 223 14.49 -8.88 28.74
N GLN A 224 15.68 -8.59 29.29
CA GLN A 224 16.21 -7.23 29.37
C GLN A 224 16.66 -6.71 28.01
N ASP A 225 16.99 -7.54 27.03
CA ASP A 225 17.31 -7.09 25.69
C ASP A 225 16.12 -6.43 25.03
N ILE A 226 14.94 -7.04 25.14
CA ILE A 226 13.69 -6.44 24.66
C ILE A 226 13.28 -5.22 25.49
N ALA A 227 13.45 -5.28 26.81
CA ALA A 227 13.15 -4.14 27.68
C ALA A 227 14.01 -2.92 27.34
N ASP A 228 15.31 -3.10 27.11
CA ASP A 228 16.24 -2.05 26.74
C ASP A 228 15.98 -1.49 25.34
N ALA A 229 15.62 -2.34 24.38
CA ALA A 229 15.17 -1.85 23.08
C ALA A 229 13.95 -0.93 23.22
N ILE A 230 12.99 -1.28 24.10
CA ILE A 230 11.80 -0.44 24.34
C ILE A 230 12.17 0.84 25.12
N ARG A 231 13.08 0.79 26.11
CA ARG A 231 13.61 1.98 26.79
C ARG A 231 14.25 2.92 25.79
N LEU A 232 15.03 2.40 24.86
CA LEU A 232 15.70 3.21 23.85
C LEU A 232 14.70 3.85 22.86
N LEU A 233 13.60 3.16 22.53
CA LEU A 233 12.50 3.76 21.77
C LEU A 233 11.90 4.97 22.50
N LEU A 234 11.71 4.88 23.82
CA LEU A 234 11.23 6.00 24.64
C LEU A 234 12.23 7.14 24.70
N LEU A 235 13.52 6.85 24.88
CA LEU A 235 14.58 7.83 25.06
C LEU A 235 14.99 8.56 23.78
N THR A 236 14.70 7.99 22.61
CA THR A 236 15.13 8.55 21.31
C THR A 236 13.98 8.95 20.41
N GLY A 237 12.78 8.47 20.67
CA GLY A 237 11.65 8.61 19.74
C GLY A 237 11.86 7.94 18.37
N ALA A 238 12.87 7.07 18.23
CA ALA A 238 13.20 6.41 16.97
C ALA A 238 12.10 5.44 16.52
N ARG A 239 12.13 5.03 15.25
CA ARG A 239 11.22 3.99 14.76
C ARG A 239 11.66 2.63 15.27
N ARG A 240 10.68 1.74 15.53
CA ARG A 240 10.94 0.39 16.06
C ARG A 240 12.09 -0.33 15.33
N ASN A 241 12.01 -0.42 14.02
CA ASN A 241 13.00 -1.15 13.25
C ASN A 241 14.37 -0.45 13.26
N GLU A 242 14.43 0.87 13.39
CA GLU A 242 15.70 1.60 13.52
C GLU A 242 16.44 1.19 14.80
N VAL A 243 15.71 1.04 15.91
CA VAL A 243 16.31 0.57 17.17
C VAL A 243 16.68 -0.92 17.08
N LEU A 244 15.77 -1.78 16.61
CA LEU A 244 16.01 -3.22 16.56
C LEU A 244 17.16 -3.61 15.61
N THR A 245 17.46 -2.77 14.61
CA THR A 245 18.58 -2.97 13.67
C THR A 245 19.77 -2.06 13.95
N MET A 246 19.82 -1.46 15.16
CA MET A 246 20.92 -0.60 15.58
C MET A 246 22.21 -1.42 15.65
N LYS A 247 23.28 -0.89 15.07
CA LYS A 247 24.61 -1.50 15.11
C LYS A 247 25.56 -0.64 15.93
N TRP A 248 26.52 -1.30 16.56
CA TRP A 248 27.55 -0.65 17.36
C TRP A 248 28.40 0.33 16.53
N GLU A 249 28.72 -0.03 15.30
CA GLU A 249 29.50 0.79 14.35
C GLU A 249 28.88 2.17 14.06
N HIS A 250 27.57 2.32 14.33
CA HIS A 250 26.83 3.57 14.10
C HIS A 250 26.72 4.45 15.36
N LEU A 251 27.36 4.05 16.46
CA LEU A 251 27.27 4.75 17.74
C LEU A 251 28.59 5.39 18.09
N ASP A 252 28.57 6.67 18.42
CA ASP A 252 29.64 7.37 19.12
C ASP A 252 29.15 7.74 20.52
N LEU A 253 29.47 6.92 21.49
CA LEU A 253 29.06 7.15 22.89
C LEU A 253 29.82 8.30 23.55
N THR A 254 31.01 8.66 23.04
CA THR A 254 31.79 9.81 23.52
C THR A 254 31.17 11.10 23.07
N ALA A 255 30.91 11.25 21.79
CA ALA A 255 30.17 12.38 21.22
C ALA A 255 28.67 12.34 21.56
N GLY A 256 28.15 11.22 22.06
CA GLY A 256 26.73 11.05 22.36
C GLY A 256 25.84 11.09 21.16
N THR A 257 26.23 10.42 20.06
CA THR A 257 25.47 10.43 18.80
C THR A 257 25.21 9.04 18.27
N TRP A 258 24.09 8.92 17.58
CA TRP A 258 23.71 7.75 16.80
C TRP A 258 23.51 8.14 15.34
N SER A 259 24.39 7.68 14.46
CA SER A 259 24.35 7.91 13.02
C SER A 259 23.56 6.82 12.33
N LYS A 260 22.35 7.12 11.84
CA LYS A 260 21.53 6.19 11.09
C LYS A 260 21.92 6.25 9.61
N PRO A 261 22.42 5.15 9.00
CA PRO A 261 22.74 5.16 7.59
C PRO A 261 21.48 5.26 6.72
N PRO A 262 21.60 5.77 5.48
CA PRO A 262 20.46 5.90 4.55
C PRO A 262 19.65 4.62 4.39
N SER A 263 20.31 3.47 4.28
CA SER A 263 19.68 2.16 4.12
C SER A 263 18.75 1.75 5.26
N SER A 264 18.98 2.26 6.48
CA SER A 264 18.16 1.97 7.66
C SER A 264 16.96 2.91 7.81
N THR A 265 16.96 4.06 7.12
CA THR A 265 15.90 5.06 7.24
C THR A 265 14.82 4.86 6.18
N LYS A 266 13.57 5.22 6.50
CA LYS A 266 12.47 5.14 5.53
C LYS A 266 12.65 6.11 4.34
N GLN A 267 13.48 7.14 4.51
CA GLN A 267 13.70 8.20 3.53
C GLN A 267 14.96 8.02 2.70
N ASN A 268 15.77 7.00 3.00
CA ASN A 268 17.06 6.74 2.37
C ASN A 268 18.05 7.92 2.50
N GLU A 269 18.03 8.62 3.65
CA GLU A 269 18.94 9.72 4.00
C GLU A 269 19.59 9.43 5.36
N ALA A 270 20.84 9.83 5.53
CA ALA A 270 21.51 9.74 6.80
C ALA A 270 20.83 10.65 7.84
N HIS A 271 20.73 10.20 9.09
CA HIS A 271 20.11 10.95 10.15
C HIS A 271 20.90 10.76 11.45
N ILE A 272 21.42 11.85 12.01
CA ILE A 272 22.13 11.83 13.28
C ILE A 272 21.14 12.14 14.41
N VAL A 273 21.10 11.27 15.41
CA VAL A 273 20.26 11.42 16.60
C VAL A 273 21.15 11.68 17.80
N PRO A 274 21.02 12.82 18.48
CA PRO A 274 21.71 13.04 19.75
C PRO A 274 21.14 12.11 20.82
N LEU A 275 22.02 11.52 21.61
CA LEU A 275 21.68 10.60 22.69
C LEU A 275 21.70 11.35 24.03
N SER A 276 20.59 11.28 24.75
CA SER A 276 20.52 11.79 26.13
C SER A 276 21.41 11.00 27.08
N ALA A 277 21.77 11.55 28.21
CA ALA A 277 22.60 10.87 29.22
C ALA A 277 22.04 9.47 29.61
N PRO A 278 20.72 9.30 29.87
CA PRO A 278 20.16 7.96 30.12
C PRO A 278 20.29 7.00 28.95
N ALA A 279 20.18 7.49 27.70
CA ALA A 279 20.35 6.63 26.53
C ALA A 279 21.80 6.19 26.35
N ARG A 280 22.77 7.10 26.60
CA ARG A 280 24.20 6.79 26.57
C ARG A 280 24.58 5.78 27.64
N GLN A 281 24.08 5.96 28.87
CA GLN A 281 24.33 5.05 29.98
C GLN A 281 23.82 3.64 29.65
N LEU A 282 22.57 3.50 29.20
CA LEU A 282 21.98 2.22 28.80
C LEU A 282 22.86 1.52 27.73
N LEU A 283 23.30 2.27 26.73
CA LEU A 283 24.13 1.72 25.66
C LEU A 283 25.54 1.35 26.15
N ALA A 284 26.13 2.12 27.07
CA ALA A 284 27.43 1.82 27.68
C ALA A 284 27.37 0.55 28.54
N GLU A 285 26.33 0.40 29.36
CA GLU A 285 26.10 -0.80 30.17
C GLU A 285 25.97 -2.05 29.27
N ARG A 286 25.22 -1.95 28.17
CA ARG A 286 25.07 -3.03 27.17
C ARG A 286 26.39 -3.34 26.45
N MET A 287 27.20 -2.31 26.16
CA MET A 287 28.51 -2.52 25.55
C MET A 287 29.44 -3.30 26.48
N GLY A 288 29.39 -3.03 27.79
CA GLY A 288 30.14 -3.79 28.77
C GLY A 288 29.72 -5.25 28.94
N GLN A 289 28.49 -5.57 28.60
CA GLN A 289 27.95 -6.94 28.65
C GLN A 289 28.12 -7.70 27.32
N LYS A 290 28.64 -7.05 26.29
CA LYS A 290 28.77 -7.60 24.94
C LYS A 290 29.70 -8.82 24.94
N ALA A 291 29.19 -10.00 24.52
CA ALA A 291 30.00 -11.10 24.10
C ALA A 291 30.68 -10.75 22.77
N GLY A 292 32.01 -10.83 22.68
CA GLY A 292 32.78 -10.31 21.54
C GLY A 292 32.23 -10.73 20.16
N GLY A 293 32.23 -9.78 19.19
CA GLY A 293 31.84 -10.06 17.80
C GLY A 293 30.43 -9.67 17.39
N GLU A 294 29.54 -9.25 18.30
CA GLU A 294 28.16 -8.85 17.96
C GLU A 294 28.13 -7.51 17.22
N ALA A 295 27.57 -7.51 16.01
CA ALA A 295 27.40 -6.30 15.21
C ALA A 295 26.21 -5.45 15.68
N TYR A 296 25.13 -6.09 16.16
CA TYR A 296 23.90 -5.43 16.59
C TYR A 296 23.88 -5.15 18.08
N VAL A 297 23.27 -4.01 18.47
CA VAL A 297 23.04 -3.65 19.88
C VAL A 297 22.02 -4.59 20.53
N PHE A 298 21.08 -5.08 19.76
CA PHE A 298 20.02 -6.01 20.18
C PHE A 298 20.10 -7.28 19.34
N PRO A 299 21.01 -8.21 19.71
CA PRO A 299 21.20 -9.46 18.99
C PRO A 299 19.97 -10.35 19.07
N GLY A 300 19.84 -11.29 18.14
CA GLY A 300 18.76 -12.26 18.07
C GLY A 300 19.23 -13.56 17.42
N ASN A 301 18.66 -14.66 17.85
CA ASN A 301 19.08 -16.02 17.47
C ASN A 301 18.62 -16.45 16.05
N GLY A 302 17.91 -15.60 15.31
CA GLY A 302 17.44 -15.91 13.97
C GLY A 302 18.42 -15.53 12.87
N SER A 303 18.10 -15.89 11.63
CA SER A 303 18.93 -15.62 10.43
C SER A 303 19.25 -14.13 10.19
N LYS A 304 18.55 -13.21 10.85
CA LYS A 304 18.81 -11.76 10.80
C LYS A 304 19.78 -11.27 11.85
N HIS A 305 20.21 -12.11 12.78
CA HIS A 305 21.15 -11.80 13.86
C HIS A 305 20.76 -10.63 14.77
N HIS A 306 19.51 -10.15 14.70
CA HIS A 306 18.95 -9.12 15.58
C HIS A 306 17.52 -9.47 15.99
N ILE A 307 17.02 -8.86 17.06
CA ILE A 307 15.61 -9.02 17.48
C ILE A 307 14.68 -8.52 16.37
N VAL A 308 13.76 -9.38 15.91
CA VAL A 308 12.85 -9.07 14.80
C VAL A 308 11.45 -8.69 15.31
N ASN A 309 10.97 -9.38 16.34
CA ASN A 309 9.60 -9.23 16.81
C ASN A 309 9.55 -9.03 18.33
N VAL A 310 9.04 -7.89 18.74
CA VAL A 310 8.84 -7.51 20.13
C VAL A 310 7.35 -7.44 20.51
N TRP A 311 6.45 -7.90 19.61
CA TRP A 311 5.01 -7.66 19.81
C TRP A 311 4.45 -8.42 21.01
N HIS A 312 4.76 -9.70 21.17
CA HIS A 312 4.28 -10.49 22.30
C HIS A 312 4.85 -9.99 23.64
N ALA A 313 6.14 -9.64 23.66
CA ALA A 313 6.77 -9.03 24.83
C ALA A 313 6.10 -7.69 25.18
N TRP A 314 5.85 -6.84 24.18
CA TRP A 314 5.14 -5.58 24.36
C TRP A 314 3.75 -5.75 24.98
N GLN A 315 2.98 -6.73 24.52
CA GLN A 315 1.66 -7.06 25.10
C GLN A 315 1.78 -7.46 26.59
N ARG A 316 2.77 -8.28 26.92
CA ARG A 316 3.03 -8.71 28.32
C ARG A 316 3.44 -7.51 29.20
N ILE A 317 4.31 -6.64 28.68
CA ILE A 317 4.77 -5.42 29.39
C ILE A 317 3.57 -4.48 29.61
N CYS A 318 2.77 -4.20 28.60
CA CYS A 318 1.57 -3.37 28.74
C CYS A 318 0.59 -3.94 29.75
N LYS A 319 0.36 -5.27 29.75
CA LYS A 319 -0.49 -5.93 30.73
C LYS A 319 0.05 -5.76 32.16
N ALA A 320 1.35 -5.98 32.38
CA ALA A 320 2.01 -5.80 33.67
C ALA A 320 1.95 -4.32 34.16
N ALA A 321 2.09 -3.37 33.24
CA ALA A 321 1.96 -1.95 33.51
C ALA A 321 0.51 -1.45 33.64
N LYS A 322 -0.49 -2.31 33.42
CA LYS A 322 -1.93 -1.94 33.37
C LYS A 322 -2.20 -0.81 32.37
N ILE A 323 -1.60 -0.88 31.19
CA ILE A 323 -1.76 0.08 30.09
C ILE A 323 -2.55 -0.56 28.97
N SER A 324 -3.68 0.05 28.61
CA SER A 324 -4.53 -0.41 27.51
C SER A 324 -4.38 0.48 26.27
N GLY A 325 -4.63 -0.11 25.10
CA GLY A 325 -4.74 0.63 23.87
C GLY A 325 -3.45 1.36 23.41
N LEU A 326 -2.27 1.08 23.95
CA LEU A 326 -1.00 1.66 23.56
C LEU A 326 -0.26 0.76 22.56
N ARG A 327 0.11 1.32 21.42
CA ARG A 327 0.94 0.64 20.42
C ARG A 327 2.40 1.00 20.61
N LEU A 328 3.31 0.13 20.23
CA LEU A 328 4.75 0.42 20.33
C LEU A 328 5.16 1.72 19.60
N HIS A 329 4.49 2.04 18.48
CA HIS A 329 4.74 3.30 17.76
C HIS A 329 4.22 4.54 18.50
N ASP A 330 3.30 4.39 19.44
CA ASP A 330 2.80 5.50 20.26
C ASP A 330 3.85 5.99 21.26
N LEU A 331 4.93 5.21 21.54
CA LEU A 331 6.10 5.66 22.30
C LEU A 331 6.80 6.85 21.62
N ARG A 332 6.95 6.77 20.29
CA ARG A 332 7.48 7.87 19.48
C ARG A 332 6.54 9.09 19.51
N HIS A 333 5.23 8.86 19.54
CA HIS A 333 4.26 9.93 19.71
C HIS A 333 4.36 10.57 21.10
N SER A 334 4.60 9.77 22.15
CA SER A 334 4.80 10.25 23.51
C SER A 334 6.09 11.07 23.63
N TYR A 335 7.20 10.63 23.01
CA TYR A 335 8.44 11.40 22.94
C TYR A 335 8.22 12.78 22.28
N ALA A 336 7.56 12.81 21.12
CA ALA A 336 7.24 14.05 20.42
C ALA A 336 6.29 14.95 21.21
N SER A 337 5.31 14.35 21.90
CA SER A 337 4.38 15.06 22.78
C SER A 337 5.09 15.73 23.95
N ALA A 338 6.01 15.02 24.59
CA ALA A 338 6.81 15.59 25.70
C ALA A 338 7.63 16.80 25.24
N LEU A 339 8.27 16.73 24.07
CA LEU A 339 8.99 17.87 23.49
C LEU A 339 8.08 19.04 23.17
N ALA A 340 6.91 18.79 22.58
CA ALA A 340 5.93 19.84 22.25
C ALA A 340 5.39 20.52 23.53
N SER A 341 5.03 19.75 24.55
CA SER A 341 4.58 20.26 25.84
C SER A 341 5.67 21.01 26.62
N ALA A 342 6.94 20.69 26.35
CA ALA A 342 8.07 21.45 26.86
C ALA A 342 8.32 22.79 26.11
N GLY A 343 7.61 23.03 24.99
CA GLY A 343 7.72 24.26 24.20
C GLY A 343 8.75 24.23 23.07
N HIS A 344 9.35 23.08 22.80
CA HIS A 344 10.30 22.97 21.68
C HIS A 344 9.60 23.12 20.33
N SER A 345 10.21 23.89 19.42
CA SER A 345 9.61 24.18 18.11
C SER A 345 9.34 22.94 17.25
N LEU A 346 8.29 22.98 16.42
CA LEU A 346 7.97 21.88 15.50
C LEU A 346 9.14 21.50 14.56
N PRO A 347 9.93 22.45 14.01
CA PRO A 347 11.13 22.09 13.24
C PRO A 347 12.14 21.28 14.04
N LEU A 348 12.42 21.65 15.29
CA LEU A 348 13.34 20.92 16.17
C LEU A 348 12.82 19.49 16.44
N ILE A 349 11.54 19.36 16.79
CA ILE A 349 10.90 18.06 16.98
C ILE A 349 10.98 17.22 15.68
N GLY A 350 10.74 17.84 14.54
CA GLY A 350 10.84 17.21 13.23
C GLY A 350 12.27 16.71 12.95
N ALA A 351 13.28 17.51 13.24
CA ALA A 351 14.70 17.15 13.09
C ALA A 351 15.07 15.96 13.98
N LEU A 352 14.73 15.99 15.28
CA LEU A 352 14.99 14.89 16.22
C LEU A 352 14.34 13.59 15.79
N LEU A 353 13.12 13.65 15.28
CA LEU A 353 12.39 12.48 14.80
C LEU A 353 12.82 12.04 13.37
N GLY A 354 13.54 12.85 12.62
CA GLY A 354 13.84 12.61 11.21
C GLY A 354 12.58 12.66 10.34
N HIS A 355 11.73 13.71 10.51
CA HIS A 355 10.60 13.99 9.63
C HIS A 355 11.03 14.92 8.50
N ARG A 356 10.90 14.46 7.26
CA ARG A 356 11.19 15.28 6.08
C ARG A 356 10.10 16.31 5.78
N GLN A 357 8.84 15.95 6.06
CA GLN A 357 7.69 16.80 5.78
C GLN A 357 7.20 17.48 7.06
N PRO A 358 7.16 18.82 7.11
CA PRO A 358 6.66 19.57 8.26
C PRO A 358 5.23 19.15 8.68
N LYS A 359 4.38 18.80 7.70
CA LYS A 359 3.02 18.30 7.93
C LYS A 359 2.97 17.08 8.86
N THR A 360 4.03 16.26 8.88
CA THR A 360 4.10 15.09 9.77
C THR A 360 4.26 15.50 11.23
N THR A 361 5.00 16.58 11.49
CA THR A 361 5.23 17.11 12.84
C THR A 361 4.10 18.04 13.28
N ALA A 362 3.42 18.70 12.34
CA ALA A 362 2.29 19.59 12.60
C ALA A 362 1.13 18.91 13.38
N ARG A 363 1.08 17.59 13.38
CA ARG A 363 0.11 16.81 14.19
C ARG A 363 0.25 17.04 15.71
N TYR A 364 1.39 17.57 16.18
CA TYR A 364 1.64 17.88 17.58
C TYR A 364 1.38 19.36 17.93
N ALA A 365 0.98 20.18 16.95
CA ALA A 365 0.76 21.62 17.14
C ALA A 365 -0.27 21.93 18.23
N HIS A 366 -1.28 21.08 18.39
CA HIS A 366 -2.31 21.25 19.42
C HIS A 366 -1.81 21.05 20.87
N LEU A 367 -0.55 20.65 21.07
CA LEU A 367 0.07 20.50 22.39
C LEU A 367 0.81 21.76 22.83
N PHE A 368 0.76 22.83 22.05
CA PHE A 368 1.43 24.09 22.33
C PHE A 368 0.58 25.08 23.15
N ASP A 369 -0.66 24.74 23.50
CA ASP A 369 -1.55 25.66 24.24
C ASP A 369 -0.92 26.14 25.55
N ASP A 370 -0.39 25.24 26.40
CA ASP A 370 0.32 25.62 27.64
C ASP A 370 1.66 26.31 27.40
N PRO A 371 2.55 25.86 26.47
CA PRO A 371 3.73 26.61 26.05
C PRO A 371 3.42 28.02 25.56
N LEU A 372 2.38 28.21 24.76
CA LEU A 372 1.97 29.55 24.27
C LEU A 372 1.55 30.44 25.42
N ARG A 373 0.76 29.94 26.37
CA ARG A 373 0.35 30.67 27.56
C ARG A 373 1.58 31.09 28.40
N ARG A 374 2.50 30.15 28.68
CA ARG A 374 3.74 30.45 29.42
C ARG A 374 4.61 31.50 28.72
N ALA A 375 4.72 31.40 27.39
CA ALA A 375 5.48 32.40 26.62
C ALA A 375 4.83 33.80 26.70
N THR A 376 3.51 33.88 26.65
CA THR A 376 2.76 35.14 26.81
C THR A 376 2.93 35.72 28.20
N GLU A 377 2.84 34.89 29.25
CA GLU A 377 3.10 35.31 30.65
C GLU A 377 4.55 35.82 30.85
N GLN A 378 5.53 35.13 30.25
CA GLN A 378 6.93 35.56 30.32
C GLN A 378 7.15 36.93 29.67
N VAL A 379 6.55 37.19 28.50
CA VAL A 379 6.59 38.49 27.84
C VAL A 379 5.91 39.55 28.70
N GLY A 380 4.71 39.22 29.22
CA GLY A 380 3.98 40.12 30.16
C GLY A 380 4.78 40.49 31.37
N ALA A 381 5.43 39.50 32.02
CA ALA A 381 6.32 39.73 33.17
C ALA A 381 7.55 40.57 32.81
N THR A 382 8.16 40.33 31.64
CA THR A 382 9.31 41.12 31.17
C THR A 382 8.92 42.59 30.97
N ILE A 383 7.78 42.87 30.34
CA ILE A 383 7.29 44.22 30.14
C ILE A 383 6.94 44.90 31.49
N ALA A 384 6.25 44.19 32.40
CA ALA A 384 5.89 44.71 33.70
C ALA A 384 7.11 45.03 34.57
N ASN A 385 8.20 44.26 34.41
CA ASN A 385 9.44 44.48 35.17
C ASN A 385 10.34 45.54 34.54
N ALA A 386 10.25 45.74 33.21
CA ALA A 386 11.02 46.80 32.54
C ALA A 386 10.67 48.22 33.07
N GLY A 387 9.44 48.40 33.58
CA GLY A 387 9.03 49.63 34.26
C GLY A 387 9.52 49.77 35.69
N LYS A 388 10.05 48.67 36.28
CA LYS A 388 10.50 48.65 37.70
C LYS A 388 12.02 48.70 37.88
N SER A 389 12.80 48.65 36.81
CA SER A 389 14.28 48.66 36.83
C SER A 389 14.91 50.05 36.90
N ALA A 390 14.31 50.99 37.62
CA ALA A 390 14.94 52.27 37.86
C ALA A 390 14.67 52.72 39.29
N ALA A 391 15.43 52.20 40.24
CA ALA A 391 15.86 52.88 41.48
C ALA A 391 16.49 51.87 42.44
N GLU A 392 17.70 51.43 42.18
CA GLU A 392 18.60 51.17 43.35
C GLU A 392 19.05 52.52 43.90
N PRO A 393 18.75 52.82 45.16
CA PRO A 393 19.26 54.03 45.77
C PRO A 393 20.78 53.89 45.96
N VAL A 394 21.55 54.72 45.24
CA VAL A 394 22.98 54.83 45.46
C VAL A 394 23.18 55.43 46.86
N PRO A 395 23.88 54.75 47.78
CA PRO A 395 24.12 55.31 49.08
C PRO A 395 25.04 56.52 48.95
N LEU A 396 24.56 57.71 49.37
CA LEU A 396 25.37 58.94 49.49
C LEU A 396 26.50 58.69 50.51
N ARG A 397 27.73 58.63 50.02
CA ARG A 397 28.93 58.63 50.87
C ARG A 397 28.93 59.90 51.72
N GLY A 398 28.71 59.73 53.01
CA GLY A 398 28.86 60.79 53.99
C GLY A 398 30.27 61.38 53.98
N ARG A 399 30.38 62.72 53.79
CA ARG A 399 31.60 63.45 53.97
C ARG A 399 32.03 63.37 55.45
N SER A 400 33.12 62.66 55.76
CA SER A 400 33.76 62.73 57.04
C SER A 400 34.39 64.12 57.16
N ARG A 401 33.89 64.94 58.07
CA ARG A 401 34.61 66.12 58.57
C ARG A 401 35.76 65.65 59.45
N LYS A 402 36.99 65.86 59.03
CA LYS A 402 38.15 65.85 59.94
C LYS A 402 38.14 67.11 60.79
N ARG A 403 38.28 66.93 62.08
CA ARG A 403 38.94 67.83 63.01
C ARG A 403 40.31 67.29 63.25
#